data_adc424ab70e52df352a5a043bc9f5252
#
_entry.id   adc424ab70e52df352a5a043bc9f5252
#
_cell.length_a   1.000
_cell.length_b   1.000
_cell.length_c   1.000
_cell.angle_alpha   90.00
_cell.angle_beta   90.00
_cell.angle_gamma   90.00
#
_symmetry.space_group_name_H-M   'P 1'
#
loop_
_entity.id
_entity.type
_entity.pdbx_description
1 polymer ?
#
loop_
_entity_poly.entity_id
_entity_poly.type
_entity_poly.pdbx_seq_one_letter_code
_entity_poly.pdbx_strand_id
1 'polypeptide(L)'
;MVYGFGIDPEMKLVCDLKSKLIINELNEPIKIETKESTVKVFINTQERKFIYRNKRCPNEYLTINKEYSLCNNREEEISKLITDDVNDVILTTIEYGERVYLDMVSLEFSASQSVSLITLVGSSRSYVTTNYQDEGQCRKVK
;
A
#
# COMPACT_ATOMS: atom_id res chain seq x y z
N MET A 1 -16.62 11.47 -33.62
CA MET A 1 -16.50 11.59 -32.93
C MET A 1 -16.65 12.25 -31.99
N VAL A 2 -16.96 12.34 -31.53
CA VAL A 2 -17.00 12.95 -30.75
C VAL A 2 -16.61 13.00 -29.94
N TYR A 3 -16.15 13.10 -29.82
CA TYR A 3 -15.67 13.17 -29.14
C TYR A 3 -15.30 14.05 -28.32
N GLY A 4 -15.02 14.76 -28.29
CA GLY A 4 -14.56 15.94 -27.58
C GLY A 4 -15.15 16.19 -26.24
N PHE A 5 -16.16 15.51 -25.92
CA PHE A 5 -16.80 15.57 -24.62
C PHE A 5 -16.46 14.40 -23.77
N GLY A 6 -15.60 13.55 -24.28
CA GLY A 6 -15.17 12.41 -23.53
C GLY A 6 -14.31 12.84 -22.36
N ILE A 7 -14.46 12.14 -21.25
CA ILE A 7 -13.54 12.25 -20.14
C ILE A 7 -12.21 11.71 -20.64
N ASP A 8 -11.14 12.49 -20.49
CA ASP A 8 -9.81 12.02 -20.81
C ASP A 8 -9.54 10.79 -19.96
N PRO A 9 -9.28 9.63 -20.56
CA PRO A 9 -9.01 8.41 -19.77
C PRO A 9 -7.70 8.51 -18.99
N GLU A 10 -6.83 9.42 -19.40
CA GLU A 10 -5.51 9.58 -18.79
C GLU A 10 -5.50 10.78 -17.86
N MET A 11 -5.00 10.57 -16.64
CA MET A 11 -4.78 11.64 -15.68
C MET A 11 -3.39 11.56 -15.09
N LYS A 12 -2.72 12.70 -15.10
CA LYS A 12 -1.45 12.87 -14.39
C LYS A 12 -1.72 13.77 -13.21
N LEU A 13 -1.38 13.27 -12.04
CA LEU A 13 -1.66 13.94 -10.79
C LEU A 13 -0.39 14.16 -9.99
N VAL A 14 -0.39 15.24 -9.23
CA VAL A 14 0.58 15.47 -8.17
C VAL A 14 -0.18 15.53 -6.86
N CYS A 15 0.25 14.75 -5.89
CA CYS A 15 -0.43 14.62 -4.61
C CYS A 15 0.48 15.10 -3.50
N ASP A 16 -0.02 16.03 -2.68
CA ASP A 16 0.67 16.49 -1.48
C ASP A 16 0.15 15.66 -0.31
N LEU A 17 1.04 14.87 0.28
CA LEU A 17 0.67 13.85 1.24
C LEU A 17 1.30 14.07 2.59
N LYS A 18 0.55 13.71 3.61
CA LYS A 18 1.08 13.51 4.96
C LYS A 18 1.26 12.03 5.16
N SER A 19 2.48 11.63 5.48
CA SER A 19 2.85 10.23 5.66
C SER A 19 3.10 9.95 7.13
N LYS A 20 2.59 8.82 7.61
CA LYS A 20 2.78 8.38 8.97
C LYS A 20 3.30 6.95 8.98
N LEU A 21 4.41 6.74 9.67
CA LEU A 21 5.00 5.44 9.88
C LEU A 21 4.84 5.07 11.34
N ILE A 22 4.26 3.90 11.62
CA ILE A 22 4.11 3.38 12.97
C ILE A 22 4.69 1.98 12.99
N ILE A 23 5.64 1.77 13.89
CA ILE A 23 6.20 0.44 14.15
C ILE A 23 5.75 0.01 15.55
N ASN A 24 5.09 -1.13 15.63
CA ASN A 24 4.63 -1.72 16.87
C ASN A 24 5.37 -3.03 17.13
N GLU A 25 5.71 -3.26 18.38
CA GLU A 25 6.22 -4.53 18.85
C GLU A 25 5.31 -5.01 19.98
N LEU A 26 4.74 -6.22 19.84
CA LEU A 26 3.79 -6.80 20.79
C LEU A 26 2.64 -5.83 21.10
N ASN A 27 2.10 -5.16 20.08
CA ASN A 27 1.00 -4.18 20.16
C ASN A 27 1.36 -2.87 20.89
N GLU A 28 2.62 -2.63 21.19
CA GLU A 28 3.07 -1.35 21.72
C GLU A 28 3.85 -0.57 20.66
N PRO A 29 3.54 0.72 20.46
CA PRO A 29 4.27 1.52 19.50
C PRO A 29 5.68 1.79 19.99
N ILE A 30 6.69 1.41 19.19
CA ILE A 30 8.10 1.66 19.48
C ILE A 30 8.68 2.79 18.63
N LYS A 31 8.00 3.16 17.56
CA LYS A 31 8.44 4.25 16.69
C LYS A 31 7.25 4.85 15.97
N ILE A 32 7.17 6.17 15.97
CA ILE A 32 6.17 6.93 15.22
C ILE A 32 6.92 8.05 14.50
N GLU A 33 6.79 8.08 13.17
CA GLU A 33 7.35 9.14 12.34
C GLU A 33 6.27 9.73 11.46
N THR A 34 6.31 11.05 11.29
CA THR A 34 5.44 11.75 10.36
C THR A 34 6.30 12.57 9.42
N LYS A 35 5.85 12.66 8.17
CA LYS A 35 6.56 13.47 7.18
C LYS A 35 5.60 13.92 6.10
N GLU A 36 5.94 15.02 5.44
CA GLU A 36 5.22 15.50 4.28
C GLU A 36 6.00 15.13 3.02
N SER A 37 5.27 14.74 1.97
CA SER A 37 5.88 14.37 0.70
C SER A 37 4.97 14.75 -0.45
N THR A 38 5.57 14.84 -1.63
CA THR A 38 4.85 15.08 -2.87
C THR A 38 5.13 13.90 -3.79
N VAL A 39 4.07 13.28 -4.28
CA VAL A 39 4.20 12.13 -5.16
C VAL A 39 3.42 12.33 -6.44
N LYS A 40 3.85 11.66 -7.49
CA LYS A 40 3.16 11.65 -8.78
C LYS A 40 2.29 10.41 -8.87
N VAL A 41 1.07 10.59 -9.37
CA VAL A 41 0.14 9.51 -9.62
C VAL A 41 -0.28 9.56 -11.07
N PHE A 42 -0.27 8.43 -11.72
CA PHE A 42 -0.71 8.29 -13.11
C PHE A 42 -1.86 7.31 -13.17
N ILE A 43 -2.93 7.70 -13.86
CA ILE A 43 -4.11 6.87 -14.04
C ILE A 43 -4.50 6.86 -15.50
N ASN A 44 -4.79 5.68 -16.01
CA ASN A 44 -5.45 5.52 -17.30
C ASN A 44 -6.60 4.53 -17.12
N THR A 45 -7.82 5.04 -17.17
CA THR A 45 -9.02 4.20 -16.94
C THR A 45 -9.28 3.24 -18.07
N GLN A 46 -8.92 3.61 -19.30
CA GLN A 46 -9.13 2.78 -20.48
C GLN A 46 -8.15 1.60 -20.53
N GLU A 47 -6.88 1.88 -20.29
CA GLU A 47 -5.84 0.86 -20.27
C GLU A 47 -5.71 0.15 -18.93
N ARG A 48 -6.48 0.58 -17.93
CA ARG A 48 -6.48 0.04 -16.57
C ARG A 48 -5.08 0.12 -15.93
N LYS A 49 -4.57 1.35 -15.88
CA LYS A 49 -3.28 1.64 -15.23
C LYS A 49 -3.49 2.55 -14.03
N PHE A 50 -2.93 2.14 -12.91
CA PHE A 50 -2.85 2.96 -11.70
C PHE A 50 -1.42 2.83 -11.19
N ILE A 51 -0.66 3.92 -11.31
CA ILE A 51 0.76 3.94 -10.95
C ILE A 51 0.95 4.95 -9.83
N TYR A 52 1.53 4.48 -8.75
CA TYR A 52 1.82 5.26 -7.55
C TYR A 52 3.25 4.96 -7.12
N ARG A 53 4.06 6.00 -6.91
CA ARG A 53 5.48 5.87 -6.55
C ARG A 53 6.25 4.97 -7.51
N ASN A 54 6.02 5.17 -8.81
CA ASN A 54 6.65 4.38 -9.88
C ASN A 54 6.33 2.89 -9.86
N LYS A 55 5.30 2.50 -9.12
CA LYS A 55 4.83 1.13 -9.03
C LYS A 55 3.45 1.02 -9.63
N ARG A 56 3.29 0.12 -10.59
CA ARG A 56 2.00 -0.15 -11.21
C ARG A 56 1.23 -1.18 -10.39
N CYS A 57 -0.03 -0.89 -10.10
CA CYS A 57 -0.92 -1.86 -9.48
C CYS A 57 -1.18 -3.03 -10.43
N PRO A 58 -0.95 -4.27 -10.01
CA PRO A 58 -1.32 -5.43 -10.82
C PRO A 58 -2.82 -5.45 -11.11
N ASN A 59 -3.20 -5.84 -12.33
CA ASN A 59 -4.60 -5.86 -12.75
C ASN A 59 -5.50 -6.69 -11.84
N GLU A 60 -4.98 -7.76 -11.28
CA GLU A 60 -5.73 -8.64 -10.38
C GLU A 60 -6.15 -7.98 -9.07
N TYR A 61 -5.46 -6.90 -8.68
CA TYR A 61 -5.74 -6.14 -7.47
C TYR A 61 -6.38 -4.78 -7.76
N LEU A 62 -6.60 -4.46 -9.03
CA LEU A 62 -7.04 -3.15 -9.45
C LEU A 62 -8.54 -3.09 -9.69
N THR A 63 -9.19 -2.12 -9.04
CA THR A 63 -10.54 -1.69 -9.37
C THR A 63 -10.44 -0.23 -9.81
N ILE A 64 -10.90 0.05 -11.01
CA ILE A 64 -10.82 1.39 -11.56
C ILE A 64 -12.11 1.71 -12.32
N ASN A 65 -12.72 2.83 -11.99
CA ASN A 65 -13.95 3.29 -12.61
C ASN A 65 -14.01 4.83 -12.55
N LYS A 66 -15.16 5.40 -12.85
CA LYS A 66 -15.33 6.87 -12.85
C LYS A 66 -15.36 7.47 -11.45
N GLU A 67 -15.64 6.67 -10.45
CA GLU A 67 -15.78 7.14 -9.07
C GLU A 67 -14.49 7.05 -8.30
N TYR A 68 -13.74 5.94 -8.48
CA TYR A 68 -12.51 5.73 -7.73
C TYR A 68 -11.56 4.76 -8.43
N SER A 69 -10.31 4.84 -8.04
CA SER A 69 -9.27 3.87 -8.38
C SER A 69 -8.77 3.24 -7.09
N LEU A 70 -8.72 1.93 -7.05
CA LEU A 70 -8.32 1.19 -5.86
C LEU A 70 -7.35 0.08 -6.25
N CYS A 71 -6.21 0.05 -5.57
CA CYS A 71 -5.28 -1.07 -5.60
C CYS A 71 -5.28 -1.73 -4.23
N ASN A 72 -5.71 -2.98 -4.16
CA ASN A 72 -5.81 -3.70 -2.90
C ASN A 72 -5.07 -5.02 -3.01
N ASN A 73 -3.84 -5.03 -2.51
CA ASN A 73 -2.94 -6.17 -2.61
C ASN A 73 -2.70 -6.76 -1.22
N ARG A 74 -2.81 -8.08 -1.11
CA ARG A 74 -2.48 -8.82 0.10
C ARG A 74 -1.63 -10.03 -0.25
N GLU A 75 -0.55 -10.20 0.48
CA GLU A 75 0.36 -11.33 0.32
C GLU A 75 0.71 -11.90 1.69
N GLU A 76 0.86 -13.20 1.74
CA GLU A 76 1.30 -13.90 2.94
C GLU A 76 2.38 -14.89 2.54
N GLU A 77 3.48 -14.88 3.30
CA GLU A 77 4.57 -15.82 3.11
C GLU A 77 4.89 -16.49 4.44
N ILE A 78 4.91 -17.80 4.44
CA ILE A 78 5.21 -18.58 5.61
C ILE A 78 6.47 -19.38 5.35
N SER A 79 7.46 -19.22 6.20
CA SER A 79 8.68 -20.03 6.14
C SER A 79 8.91 -20.76 7.47
N LYS A 80 9.44 -21.96 7.36
CA LYS A 80 9.71 -22.81 8.51
C LYS A 80 11.14 -23.31 8.45
N LEU A 81 11.87 -23.11 9.53
CA LEU A 81 13.23 -23.58 9.67
C LEU A 81 13.33 -24.47 10.89
N ILE A 82 13.91 -25.66 10.70
CA ILE A 82 14.16 -26.60 11.80
C ILE A 82 15.65 -26.50 12.12
N THR A 83 15.97 -26.18 13.39
CA THR A 83 17.36 -26.10 13.83
C THR A 83 17.76 -27.42 14.49
N ASP A 84 19.01 -27.84 14.20
CA ASP A 84 19.49 -29.15 14.66
C ASP A 84 19.90 -29.18 16.13
N ASP A 85 20.29 -28.05 16.71
CA ASP A 85 20.92 -28.04 18.03
C ASP A 85 19.97 -28.31 19.18
N VAL A 86 18.70 -27.96 19.06
CA VAL A 86 17.73 -28.09 20.14
C VAL A 86 16.36 -28.58 19.68
N ASN A 87 16.26 -29.09 18.47
CA ASN A 87 15.00 -29.46 17.83
C ASN A 87 14.00 -28.30 17.82
N ASP A 88 14.49 -27.06 17.83
CA ASP A 88 13.63 -25.90 17.79
C ASP A 88 13.13 -25.66 16.36
N VAL A 89 11.87 -25.35 16.29
CA VAL A 89 11.23 -24.96 15.03
C VAL A 89 11.09 -23.44 15.02
N ILE A 90 11.69 -22.80 14.02
CA ILE A 90 11.50 -21.38 13.78
C ILE A 90 10.44 -21.27 12.69
N LEU A 91 9.31 -20.69 13.05
CA LEU A 91 8.23 -20.41 12.11
C LEU A 91 8.14 -18.91 11.94
N THR A 92 8.31 -18.46 10.71
CA THR A 92 8.21 -17.05 10.37
C THR A 92 7.05 -16.86 9.40
N THR A 93 6.14 -15.99 9.76
CA THR A 93 5.03 -15.58 8.89
C THR A 93 5.15 -14.10 8.60
N ILE A 94 5.16 -13.78 7.32
CA ILE A 94 5.17 -12.38 6.86
C ILE A 94 3.83 -12.14 6.17
N GLU A 95 3.08 -11.18 6.70
CA GLU A 95 1.84 -10.74 6.09
C GLU A 95 2.04 -9.32 5.54
N TYR A 96 1.68 -9.12 4.29
CA TYR A 96 1.80 -7.85 3.60
C TYR A 96 0.44 -7.44 3.07
N GLY A 97 0.06 -6.20 3.33
CA GLY A 97 -1.14 -5.61 2.78
C GLY A 97 -0.88 -4.20 2.31
N GLU A 98 -1.37 -3.88 1.13
CA GLU A 98 -1.30 -2.53 0.57
C GLU A 98 -2.64 -2.16 -0.01
N ARG A 99 -3.13 -1.00 0.36
CA ARG A 99 -4.37 -0.44 -0.18
C ARG A 99 -4.10 1.00 -0.58
N VAL A 100 -4.27 1.27 -1.88
CA VAL A 100 -4.09 2.62 -2.43
C VAL A 100 -5.42 3.04 -3.05
N TYR A 101 -5.95 4.16 -2.61
CA TYR A 101 -7.26 4.65 -3.01
C TYR A 101 -7.17 6.08 -3.51
N LEU A 102 -7.80 6.34 -4.63
CA LEU A 102 -7.97 7.69 -5.16
C LEU A 102 -9.45 7.91 -5.50
N ASP A 103 -10.03 8.95 -4.91
CA ASP A 103 -11.36 9.42 -5.31
C ASP A 103 -11.22 10.19 -6.63
N MET A 104 -11.86 9.71 -7.67
CA MET A 104 -11.72 10.29 -9.01
C MET A 104 -12.47 11.62 -9.18
N VAL A 105 -13.35 11.95 -8.25
CA VAL A 105 -14.12 13.19 -8.27
C VAL A 105 -13.45 14.26 -7.43
N SER A 106 -13.18 13.97 -6.17
CA SER A 106 -12.55 14.93 -5.25
C SER A 106 -11.04 14.97 -5.37
N LEU A 107 -10.43 13.93 -5.92
CA LEU A 107 -8.99 13.71 -6.01
C LEU A 107 -8.33 13.59 -4.64
N GLU A 108 -9.08 13.16 -3.64
CA GLU A 108 -8.52 12.79 -2.35
C GLU A 108 -7.81 11.45 -2.48
N PHE A 109 -6.64 11.36 -1.90
CA PHE A 109 -5.77 10.20 -1.98
C PHE A 109 -5.52 9.64 -0.60
N SER A 110 -5.58 8.31 -0.49
CA SER A 110 -5.15 7.62 0.72
C SER A 110 -4.46 6.32 0.34
N ALA A 111 -3.40 6.00 1.07
CA ALA A 111 -2.69 4.75 0.90
C ALA A 111 -2.32 4.20 2.26
N SER A 112 -2.42 2.90 2.41
CA SER A 112 -1.99 2.22 3.62
C SER A 112 -1.19 0.99 3.24
N GLN A 113 -0.12 0.75 3.98
CA GLN A 113 0.73 -0.41 3.83
C GLN A 113 0.97 -1.00 5.19
N SER A 114 0.78 -2.30 5.33
CA SER A 114 0.99 -3.01 6.58
C SER A 114 1.89 -4.21 6.31
N VAL A 115 2.94 -4.33 7.09
CA VAL A 115 3.82 -5.49 7.07
C VAL A 115 3.88 -6.04 8.49
N SER A 116 3.46 -7.29 8.66
CA SER A 116 3.50 -7.97 9.94
C SER A 116 4.47 -9.12 9.88
N LEU A 117 5.40 -9.17 10.82
CA LEU A 117 6.36 -10.25 10.97
C LEU A 117 6.09 -10.97 12.29
N ILE A 118 5.72 -12.22 12.19
CA ILE A 118 5.48 -13.09 13.35
C ILE A 118 6.55 -14.17 13.35
N THR A 119 7.31 -14.27 14.42
CA THR A 119 8.35 -15.28 14.57
C THR A 119 8.06 -16.11 15.81
N LEU A 120 8.01 -17.42 15.64
CA LEU A 120 7.87 -18.39 16.74
C LEU A 120 9.14 -19.21 16.82
N VAL A 121 9.79 -19.19 17.98
CA VAL A 121 10.99 -19.99 18.26
C VAL A 121 10.70 -20.78 19.53
N GLY A 122 10.45 -22.09 19.37
CA GLY A 122 10.02 -22.91 20.49
C GLY A 122 8.72 -22.35 21.08
N SER A 123 8.76 -21.95 22.37
CA SER A 123 7.63 -21.34 23.05
C SER A 123 7.66 -19.81 23.01
N SER A 124 8.70 -19.21 22.41
CA SER A 124 8.86 -17.76 22.34
C SER A 124 8.16 -17.20 21.10
N ARG A 125 7.49 -16.08 21.26
CA ARG A 125 6.80 -15.40 20.17
C ARG A 125 7.27 -13.97 20.05
N SER A 126 7.58 -13.54 18.82
CA SER A 126 7.86 -12.16 18.47
C SER A 126 6.87 -11.69 17.43
N TYR A 127 6.34 -10.49 17.59
CA TYR A 127 5.38 -9.90 16.66
C TYR A 127 5.73 -8.43 16.43
N VAL A 128 6.08 -8.11 15.19
CA VAL A 128 6.42 -6.75 14.80
C VAL A 128 5.51 -6.35 13.63
N THR A 129 4.84 -5.23 13.76
CA THR A 129 3.99 -4.68 12.72
C THR A 129 4.48 -3.29 12.32
N THR A 130 4.67 -3.10 11.03
CA THR A 130 4.99 -1.80 10.46
C THR A 130 3.79 -1.33 9.66
N ASN A 131 3.24 -0.18 10.02
CA ASN A 131 2.13 0.45 9.31
C ASN A 131 2.58 1.76 8.71
N TYR A 132 2.28 1.94 7.44
CA TYR A 132 2.61 3.14 6.69
C TYR A 132 1.32 3.69 6.10
N GLN A 133 1.03 4.96 6.38
CA GLN A 133 -0.20 5.61 5.91
C GLN A 133 0.14 6.92 5.23
N ASP A 134 -0.43 7.14 4.04
CA ASP A 134 -0.35 8.37 3.29
C ASP A 134 -1.76 8.92 3.09
N GLU A 135 -1.94 10.21 3.29
CA GLU A 135 -3.20 10.89 3.04
C GLU A 135 -2.92 12.26 2.46
N GLY A 136 -3.77 12.69 1.55
CA GLY A 136 -3.64 14.03 1.02
C GLY A 136 -4.54 14.33 -0.15
N GLN A 137 -4.25 15.43 -0.78
CA GLN A 137 -5.03 15.96 -1.88
C GLN A 137 -4.17 15.98 -3.14
N CYS A 138 -4.76 15.50 -4.22
CA CYS A 138 -4.11 15.52 -5.53
C CYS A 138 -4.68 16.63 -6.39
N ARG A 139 -3.89 17.05 -7.35
CA ARG A 139 -4.28 18.01 -8.38
C ARG A 139 -3.80 17.55 -9.73
N LYS A 140 -4.55 17.90 -10.76
CA LYS A 140 -4.18 17.56 -12.13
C LYS A 140 -2.99 18.41 -12.57
N VAL A 141 -2.10 17.79 -13.30
CA VAL A 141 -0.94 18.42 -13.90
C VAL A 141 -1.15 18.47 -15.42
N LYS A 142 -0.92 19.62 -15.97
CA LYS A 142 -1.01 19.78 -17.42
C LYS A 142 0.21 19.25 -18.13
#